data_80bd3e8865849aa6a90007cc00156d85
#
_entry.id   80bd3e8865849aa6a90007cc00156d85
#
_cell.length_a   1.000
_cell.length_b   1.000
_cell.length_c   1.000
_cell.angle_alpha   90.00
_cell.angle_beta   90.00
_cell.angle_gamma   90.00
#
_symmetry.space_group_name_H-M   'P 1'
#
loop_
_entity.id
_entity.type
_entity.pdbx_description
1 polymer ?
#
loop_
_entity_poly.entity_id
_entity_poly.type
_entity_poly.pdbx_seq_one_letter_code
_entity_poly.pdbx_strand_id
1 'polypeptide(L)'
;MSSKEEVLAFLEKNKEKFCSGAYMASELGISRNAVWKAVNGLKKEGYAIEAVTNRGYRLVPGSPDNDRLSVQGLAPYLPEAYLVRIHIYESLPSTNRTAKELAVGGAEDGTVVIANGQTAGSGHADHSFFSPAGGIYMSVVRRPGKLATACGQESVWTESGEEAARADGQKSADLAGAGSHPAMLQGFVPSGNSKNITYMTAKLVADVIRDVTGISVRVRPVNDLYVGEKKVGGILTEAGSDFDTGELQWLVIGIGINVSTPADAFPAEIRERAGSLYPDGHALVTRNELVAAIISRLLET
;
A
#
# COMPACT_ATOMS: atom_id res chain seq x y z
N MET A 1 18.94 12.08 -6.39
CA MET A 1 17.89 11.89 -7.45
C MET A 1 18.38 12.49 -8.76
N SER A 2 17.98 11.93 -9.89
CA SER A 2 18.26 12.54 -11.20
C SER A 2 17.30 13.72 -11.46
N SER A 3 17.69 14.68 -12.30
CA SER A 3 16.78 15.80 -12.67
C SER A 3 15.44 15.32 -13.25
N LYS A 4 15.38 14.12 -13.83
CA LYS A 4 14.14 13.53 -14.34
C LYS A 4 13.23 13.08 -13.19
N GLU A 5 13.78 12.45 -12.17
CA GLU A 5 13.05 12.02 -10.96
C GLU A 5 12.55 13.22 -10.16
N GLU A 6 13.35 14.28 -10.03
CA GLU A 6 12.95 15.51 -9.36
C GLU A 6 11.80 16.22 -10.09
N VAL A 7 11.85 16.28 -11.42
CA VAL A 7 10.77 16.83 -12.23
C VAL A 7 9.50 16.00 -12.13
N LEU A 8 9.60 14.66 -12.11
CA LEU A 8 8.44 13.78 -11.91
C LEU A 8 7.80 14.02 -10.54
N ALA A 9 8.60 14.01 -9.47
CA ALA A 9 8.11 14.26 -8.12
C ALA A 9 7.44 15.64 -7.99
N PHE A 10 8.00 16.65 -8.65
CA PHE A 10 7.41 17.99 -8.69
C PHE A 10 6.05 17.99 -9.42
N LEU A 11 5.95 17.33 -10.57
CA LEU A 11 4.71 17.23 -11.34
C LEU A 11 3.64 16.42 -10.58
N GLU A 12 4.01 15.35 -9.87
CA GLU A 12 3.12 14.57 -9.01
C GLU A 12 2.54 15.43 -7.86
N LYS A 13 3.40 16.19 -7.19
CA LYS A 13 2.98 17.12 -6.13
C LYS A 13 2.02 18.21 -6.64
N ASN A 14 2.11 18.55 -7.92
CA ASN A 14 1.33 19.61 -8.55
C ASN A 14 0.42 19.09 -9.68
N LYS A 15 -0.02 17.83 -9.62
CA LYS A 15 -0.74 17.13 -10.71
C LYS A 15 -1.99 17.86 -11.22
N GLU A 16 -2.60 18.69 -10.39
CA GLU A 16 -3.81 19.45 -10.72
C GLU A 16 -3.52 20.77 -11.48
N LYS A 17 -2.25 21.19 -11.56
CA LYS A 17 -1.86 22.52 -12.04
C LYS A 17 -0.84 22.46 -13.17
N PHE A 18 -0.93 23.43 -14.09
CA PHE A 18 0.16 23.67 -15.03
C PHE A 18 1.32 24.36 -14.34
N CYS A 19 2.51 23.80 -14.46
CA CYS A 19 3.75 24.34 -13.92
C CYS A 19 4.63 24.81 -15.07
N SER A 20 4.98 26.10 -15.08
CA SER A 20 5.88 26.61 -16.12
C SER A 20 7.28 26.02 -15.97
N GLY A 21 7.98 25.80 -17.09
CA GLY A 21 9.35 25.31 -17.06
C GLY A 21 10.33 26.25 -16.34
N ALA A 22 10.03 27.54 -16.25
CA ALA A 22 10.80 28.50 -15.47
C ALA A 22 10.57 28.33 -13.97
N TYR A 23 9.33 28.14 -13.56
CA TYR A 23 8.96 27.88 -12.16
C TYR A 23 9.59 26.58 -11.65
N MET A 24 9.44 25.48 -12.40
CA MET A 24 10.08 24.20 -12.04
C MET A 24 11.61 24.32 -11.94
N ALA A 25 12.24 25.02 -12.90
CA ALA A 25 13.68 25.23 -12.90
C ALA A 25 14.15 25.98 -11.64
N SER A 26 13.41 27.02 -11.22
CA SER A 26 13.69 27.78 -10.01
C SER A 26 13.54 26.94 -8.74
N GLU A 27 12.42 26.21 -8.62
CA GLU A 27 12.13 25.39 -7.43
C GLU A 27 13.11 24.23 -7.25
N LEU A 28 13.53 23.61 -8.37
CA LEU A 28 14.42 22.46 -8.37
C LEU A 28 15.92 22.81 -8.47
N GLY A 29 16.25 24.10 -8.62
CA GLY A 29 17.64 24.52 -8.76
C GLY A 29 18.34 24.01 -10.04
N ILE A 30 17.59 23.73 -11.11
CA ILE A 30 18.09 23.19 -12.38
C ILE A 30 17.83 24.17 -13.55
N SER A 31 18.45 23.92 -14.70
CA SER A 31 18.20 24.75 -15.85
C SER A 31 16.85 24.44 -16.53
N ARG A 32 16.25 25.44 -17.21
CA ARG A 32 15.04 25.25 -18.03
C ARG A 32 15.21 24.15 -19.08
N ASN A 33 16.44 24.04 -19.65
CA ASN A 33 16.77 22.99 -20.62
C ASN A 33 16.78 21.59 -19.96
N ALA A 34 17.24 21.49 -18.70
CA ALA A 34 17.16 20.23 -17.93
C ALA A 34 15.72 19.83 -17.68
N VAL A 35 14.83 20.77 -17.30
CA VAL A 35 13.38 20.52 -17.17
C VAL A 35 12.79 20.01 -18.49
N TRP A 36 13.07 20.65 -19.61
CA TRP A 36 12.59 20.24 -20.94
C TRP A 36 13.07 18.83 -21.30
N LYS A 37 14.37 18.52 -21.09
CA LYS A 37 14.92 17.18 -21.31
C LYS A 37 14.25 16.14 -20.42
N ALA A 38 14.04 16.45 -19.14
CA ALA A 38 13.37 15.58 -18.18
C ALA A 38 11.92 15.26 -18.61
N VAL A 39 11.14 16.29 -18.97
CA VAL A 39 9.76 16.12 -19.45
C VAL A 39 9.72 15.27 -20.72
N ASN A 40 10.62 15.50 -21.68
CA ASN A 40 10.68 14.69 -22.89
C ASN A 40 11.12 13.25 -22.61
N GLY A 41 12.00 13.04 -21.63
CA GLY A 41 12.37 11.71 -21.15
C GLY A 41 11.18 10.97 -20.57
N LEU A 42 10.43 11.60 -19.67
CA LEU A 42 9.21 11.04 -19.07
C LEU A 42 8.14 10.71 -20.12
N LYS A 43 7.93 11.58 -21.11
CA LYS A 43 7.01 11.29 -22.23
C LYS A 43 7.43 10.06 -23.03
N LYS A 44 8.76 9.91 -23.29
CA LYS A 44 9.29 8.70 -23.97
C LYS A 44 9.11 7.43 -23.15
N GLU A 45 9.11 7.55 -21.84
CA GLU A 45 8.81 6.44 -20.90
C GLU A 45 7.32 6.17 -20.78
N GLY A 46 6.47 6.95 -21.49
CA GLY A 46 5.03 6.72 -21.57
C GLY A 46 4.22 7.50 -20.53
N TYR A 47 4.80 8.46 -19.79
CA TYR A 47 4.00 9.35 -18.94
C TYR A 47 3.13 10.28 -19.80
N ALA A 48 1.85 10.36 -19.47
CA ALA A 48 0.93 11.29 -20.10
C ALA A 48 1.13 12.70 -19.54
N ILE A 49 1.97 13.49 -20.19
CA ILE A 49 2.27 14.88 -19.81
C ILE A 49 1.70 15.81 -20.88
N GLU A 50 0.79 16.69 -20.46
CA GLU A 50 0.29 17.78 -21.27
C GLU A 50 1.28 18.95 -21.24
N ALA A 51 1.53 19.54 -22.43
CA ALA A 51 2.37 20.73 -22.58
C ALA A 51 1.56 21.81 -23.31
N VAL A 52 1.33 22.94 -22.66
CA VAL A 52 0.57 24.07 -23.22
C VAL A 52 1.48 25.31 -23.29
N THR A 53 1.53 25.93 -24.45
CA THR A 53 2.31 27.16 -24.66
C THR A 53 1.90 28.23 -23.64
N ASN A 54 2.87 28.86 -23.00
CA ASN A 54 2.72 29.90 -21.97
C ASN A 54 2.09 29.42 -20.63
N ARG A 55 1.63 28.16 -20.52
CA ARG A 55 1.16 27.58 -19.27
C ARG A 55 2.17 26.61 -18.65
N GLY A 56 2.89 25.85 -19.47
CA GLY A 56 3.89 24.87 -19.03
C GLY A 56 3.41 23.43 -19.14
N TYR A 57 3.73 22.63 -18.15
CA TYR A 57 3.54 21.16 -18.14
C TYR A 57 2.64 20.75 -17.00
N ARG A 58 1.87 19.68 -17.22
CA ARG A 58 1.03 19.03 -16.22
C ARG A 58 0.93 17.53 -16.52
N LEU A 59 0.93 16.69 -15.50
CA LEU A 59 0.47 15.29 -15.66
C LEU A 59 -1.01 15.31 -16.04
N VAL A 60 -1.40 14.48 -17.01
CA VAL A 60 -2.82 14.39 -17.42
C VAL A 60 -3.59 13.71 -16.27
N PRO A 61 -4.55 14.42 -15.63
CA PRO A 61 -5.29 13.86 -14.51
C PRO A 61 -6.06 12.61 -14.91
N GLY A 62 -6.04 11.58 -14.05
CA GLY A 62 -6.75 10.33 -14.28
C GLY A 62 -6.22 9.47 -15.43
N SER A 63 -5.09 9.82 -16.05
CA SER A 63 -4.49 8.96 -17.07
C SER A 63 -3.92 7.69 -16.47
N PRO A 64 -4.30 6.49 -16.96
CA PRO A 64 -3.71 5.22 -16.52
C PRO A 64 -2.18 5.18 -16.73
N ASP A 65 -1.67 5.89 -17.72
CA ASP A 65 -0.23 5.97 -18.02
C ASP A 65 0.57 6.65 -16.90
N ASN A 66 -0.10 7.47 -16.08
CA ASN A 66 0.51 8.17 -14.95
C ASN A 66 0.37 7.39 -13.63
N ASP A 67 -0.45 6.34 -13.59
CA ASP A 67 -0.61 5.50 -12.40
C ASP A 67 0.47 4.42 -12.34
N ARG A 68 1.73 4.86 -12.17
CA ARG A 68 2.91 3.99 -12.04
C ARG A 68 3.43 4.05 -10.63
N LEU A 69 3.55 2.89 -10.00
CA LEU A 69 4.20 2.78 -8.69
C LEU A 69 5.68 3.11 -8.84
N SER A 70 6.12 4.15 -8.14
CA SER A 70 7.51 4.61 -8.14
C SER A 70 7.81 5.32 -6.82
N VAL A 71 9.09 5.32 -6.41
CA VAL A 71 9.53 6.07 -5.22
C VAL A 71 9.20 7.56 -5.38
N GLN A 72 9.33 8.11 -6.59
CA GLN A 72 8.99 9.49 -6.90
C GLN A 72 7.50 9.78 -6.77
N GLY A 73 6.65 8.84 -7.16
CA GLY A 73 5.19 8.93 -7.00
C GLY A 73 4.75 8.81 -5.54
N LEU A 74 5.53 8.12 -4.69
CA LEU A 74 5.28 8.01 -3.25
C LEU A 74 5.81 9.22 -2.47
N ALA A 75 6.85 9.89 -2.95
CA ALA A 75 7.53 10.98 -2.25
C ALA A 75 6.62 12.14 -1.81
N PRO A 76 5.55 12.54 -2.54
CA PRO A 76 4.62 13.57 -2.06
C PRO A 76 3.81 13.20 -0.82
N TYR A 77 3.70 11.90 -0.51
CA TYR A 77 2.81 11.35 0.49
C TYR A 77 3.53 10.73 1.69
N LEU A 78 4.85 10.45 1.58
CA LEU A 78 5.62 9.76 2.62
C LEU A 78 6.84 10.57 3.06
N PRO A 79 7.19 10.53 4.36
CA PRO A 79 8.46 11.03 4.85
C PRO A 79 9.66 10.34 4.16
N GLU A 80 10.76 11.08 3.95
CA GLU A 80 11.98 10.56 3.34
C GLU A 80 12.52 9.32 4.06
N ALA A 81 12.40 9.29 5.38
CA ALA A 81 12.82 8.15 6.21
C ALA A 81 12.14 6.81 5.84
N TYR A 82 10.94 6.86 5.25
CA TYR A 82 10.26 5.66 4.74
C TYR A 82 10.71 5.32 3.32
N LEU A 83 10.91 6.33 2.47
CA LEU A 83 11.25 6.15 1.05
C LEU A 83 12.55 5.35 0.85
N VAL A 84 13.54 5.52 1.72
CA VAL A 84 14.83 4.82 1.65
C VAL A 84 14.73 3.31 1.89
N ARG A 85 13.60 2.83 2.44
CA ARG A 85 13.34 1.42 2.72
C ARG A 85 12.36 0.78 1.75
N ILE A 86 11.96 1.50 0.69
CA ILE A 86 11.00 1.03 -0.30
C ILE A 86 11.73 0.52 -1.53
N HIS A 87 11.50 -0.75 -1.87
CA HIS A 87 12.02 -1.42 -3.05
C HIS A 87 10.86 -1.67 -4.03
N ILE A 88 10.94 -1.08 -5.23
CA ILE A 88 9.90 -1.22 -6.26
C ILE A 88 10.47 -1.98 -7.45
N TYR A 89 9.74 -2.98 -7.91
CA TYR A 89 10.08 -3.86 -9.01
C TYR A 89 8.99 -3.86 -10.09
N GLU A 90 9.37 -3.97 -11.35
CA GLU A 90 8.40 -4.14 -12.44
C GLU A 90 7.68 -5.49 -12.31
N SER A 91 8.43 -6.56 -12.02
CA SER A 91 7.86 -7.89 -11.83
C SER A 91 8.69 -8.70 -10.85
N LEU A 92 8.01 -9.45 -10.00
CA LEU A 92 8.60 -10.44 -9.09
C LEU A 92 7.80 -11.74 -9.15
N PRO A 93 8.40 -12.87 -8.77
CA PRO A 93 7.61 -14.07 -8.48
C PRO A 93 6.57 -13.79 -7.38
N SER A 94 7.00 -13.23 -6.24
CA SER A 94 6.14 -12.85 -5.13
C SER A 94 6.83 -11.80 -4.26
N THR A 95 6.12 -10.72 -3.91
CA THR A 95 6.63 -9.70 -2.98
C THR A 95 6.89 -10.27 -1.59
N ASN A 96 6.05 -11.22 -1.12
CA ASN A 96 6.28 -11.90 0.16
C ASN A 96 7.57 -12.71 0.14
N ARG A 97 7.86 -13.44 -0.95
CA ARG A 97 9.11 -14.19 -1.07
C ARG A 97 10.32 -13.27 -0.95
N THR A 98 10.36 -12.21 -1.73
CA THR A 98 11.46 -11.24 -1.70
C THR A 98 11.56 -10.55 -0.34
N ALA A 99 10.44 -10.18 0.27
CA ALA A 99 10.43 -9.59 1.60
C ALA A 99 10.94 -10.56 2.68
N LYS A 100 10.63 -11.86 2.58
CA LYS A 100 11.20 -12.90 3.46
C LYS A 100 12.71 -13.03 3.30
N GLU A 101 13.20 -13.06 2.07
CA GLU A 101 14.64 -13.11 1.78
C GLU A 101 15.35 -11.90 2.40
N LEU A 102 14.80 -10.70 2.25
CA LEU A 102 15.31 -9.49 2.88
C LEU A 102 15.24 -9.55 4.41
N ALA A 103 14.13 -10.05 4.96
CA ALA A 103 13.97 -10.18 6.42
C ALA A 103 14.99 -11.15 7.03
N VAL A 104 15.23 -12.29 6.40
CA VAL A 104 16.29 -13.25 6.78
C VAL A 104 17.67 -12.61 6.65
N GLY A 105 17.90 -11.80 5.61
CA GLY A 105 19.12 -11.04 5.37
C GLY A 105 19.33 -9.85 6.32
N GLY A 106 18.44 -9.63 7.30
CA GLY A 106 18.61 -8.57 8.31
C GLY A 106 17.99 -7.23 7.92
N ALA A 107 17.13 -7.16 6.90
CA ALA A 107 16.44 -5.92 6.53
C ALA A 107 15.77 -5.25 7.74
N GLU A 108 15.76 -3.92 7.77
CA GLU A 108 15.21 -3.14 8.87
C GLU A 108 13.68 -3.27 8.98
N ASP A 109 13.15 -3.00 10.19
CA ASP A 109 11.71 -2.83 10.40
C ASP A 109 11.16 -1.74 9.49
N GLY A 110 10.01 -1.99 8.87
CA GLY A 110 9.41 -1.05 7.92
C GLY A 110 10.01 -1.12 6.50
N THR A 111 10.84 -2.13 6.18
CA THR A 111 11.25 -2.39 4.79
C THR A 111 10.04 -2.83 3.98
N VAL A 112 9.83 -2.20 2.82
CA VAL A 112 8.69 -2.44 1.94
C VAL A 112 9.16 -2.93 0.57
N VAL A 113 8.57 -4.01 0.09
CA VAL A 113 8.75 -4.55 -1.27
C VAL A 113 7.45 -4.37 -2.04
N ILE A 114 7.53 -3.75 -3.21
CA ILE A 114 6.39 -3.49 -4.09
C ILE A 114 6.70 -4.06 -5.47
N ALA A 115 5.72 -4.63 -6.16
CA ALA A 115 5.82 -5.04 -7.55
C ALA A 115 4.63 -4.53 -8.37
N ASN A 116 4.87 -4.12 -9.62
CA ASN A 116 3.80 -3.77 -10.57
C ASN A 116 3.01 -5.00 -11.04
N GLY A 117 3.63 -6.20 -10.97
CA GLY A 117 2.98 -7.48 -11.23
C GLY A 117 3.71 -8.62 -10.55
N GLN A 118 3.03 -9.74 -10.34
CA GLN A 118 3.63 -10.97 -9.82
C GLN A 118 3.38 -12.15 -10.75
N THR A 119 4.39 -13.00 -10.96
CA THR A 119 4.28 -14.19 -11.80
C THR A 119 3.86 -15.44 -11.02
N ALA A 120 4.02 -15.44 -9.70
CA ALA A 120 3.66 -16.50 -8.78
C ALA A 120 3.18 -15.94 -7.44
N GLY A 121 2.21 -15.01 -7.50
CA GLY A 121 1.62 -14.39 -6.32
C GLY A 121 1.04 -15.45 -5.37
N SER A 122 1.39 -15.36 -4.08
CA SER A 122 1.01 -16.33 -3.07
C SER A 122 -0.24 -15.87 -2.31
N GLY A 123 -1.14 -16.81 -2.02
CA GLY A 123 -2.28 -16.64 -1.14
C GLY A 123 -2.22 -17.62 0.04
N HIS A 124 -3.26 -17.65 0.87
CA HIS A 124 -3.37 -18.59 1.98
C HIS A 124 -3.56 -20.04 1.48
N ALA A 125 -2.97 -21.02 2.19
CA ALA A 125 -3.11 -22.46 1.91
C ALA A 125 -2.78 -22.84 0.44
N ASP A 126 -1.62 -22.42 -0.04
CA ASP A 126 -1.09 -22.71 -1.40
C ASP A 126 -1.95 -22.20 -2.57
N HIS A 127 -2.94 -21.35 -2.29
CA HIS A 127 -3.67 -20.68 -3.36
C HIS A 127 -2.80 -19.61 -4.03
N SER A 128 -2.89 -19.51 -5.36
CA SER A 128 -2.27 -18.42 -6.10
C SER A 128 -3.12 -17.15 -6.00
N PHE A 129 -2.47 -15.99 -5.94
CA PHE A 129 -3.11 -14.70 -6.07
C PHE A 129 -2.78 -14.12 -7.46
N PHE A 130 -3.78 -14.01 -8.32
CA PHE A 130 -3.62 -13.44 -9.66
C PHE A 130 -3.24 -11.97 -9.56
N SER A 131 -2.10 -11.61 -10.12
CA SER A 131 -1.42 -10.32 -9.87
C SER A 131 -0.98 -9.63 -11.17
N PRO A 132 -1.90 -9.25 -12.07
CA PRO A 132 -1.58 -8.52 -13.30
C PRO A 132 -1.19 -7.07 -13.00
N ALA A 133 -0.69 -6.35 -14.00
CA ALA A 133 -0.53 -4.90 -13.90
C ALA A 133 -1.85 -4.20 -13.53
N GLY A 134 -1.78 -3.06 -12.81
CA GLY A 134 -2.96 -2.29 -12.39
C GLY A 134 -3.47 -2.63 -10.97
N GLY A 135 -2.86 -3.59 -10.28
CA GLY A 135 -3.06 -3.85 -8.86
C GLY A 135 -1.98 -3.24 -7.96
N ILE A 136 -2.15 -3.41 -6.66
CA ILE A 136 -1.15 -3.13 -5.62
C ILE A 136 -0.73 -4.48 -5.06
N TYR A 137 0.55 -4.78 -5.16
CA TYR A 137 1.19 -5.96 -4.58
C TYR A 137 2.38 -5.50 -3.78
N MET A 138 2.24 -5.55 -2.46
CA MET A 138 3.27 -5.07 -1.54
C MET A 138 3.42 -5.99 -0.35
N SER A 139 4.62 -6.01 0.22
CA SER A 139 4.92 -6.74 1.45
C SER A 139 5.76 -5.88 2.36
N VAL A 140 5.41 -5.84 3.64
CA VAL A 140 6.08 -5.05 4.66
C VAL A 140 6.78 -5.98 5.65
N VAL A 141 8.06 -5.75 5.89
CA VAL A 141 8.83 -6.45 6.92
C VAL A 141 8.62 -5.74 8.26
N ARG A 142 8.23 -6.47 9.29
CA ARG A 142 8.13 -5.98 10.67
C ARG A 142 9.00 -6.82 11.60
N ARG A 143 9.59 -6.14 12.60
CA ARG A 143 10.45 -6.79 13.62
C ARG A 143 9.89 -6.56 15.02
N PRO A 144 9.41 -7.61 15.70
CA PRO A 144 8.69 -7.48 16.97
C PRO A 144 9.52 -6.82 18.09
N GLY A 145 10.82 -7.06 18.15
CA GLY A 145 11.69 -6.48 19.18
C GLY A 145 11.81 -4.94 19.13
N LYS A 146 11.50 -4.32 17.98
CA LYS A 146 11.43 -2.85 17.85
C LYS A 146 10.02 -2.29 18.10
N LEU A 147 8.99 -3.13 18.04
CA LEU A 147 7.62 -2.76 18.40
C LEU A 147 7.47 -2.65 19.93
N ALA A 148 8.17 -3.48 20.70
CA ALA A 148 8.10 -3.49 22.17
C ALA A 148 8.79 -2.29 22.82
N THR A 149 9.81 -1.69 22.19
CA THR A 149 10.56 -0.55 22.75
C THR A 149 9.87 0.80 22.59
N ALA A 150 8.86 0.90 21.72
CA ALA A 150 8.06 2.12 21.55
C ALA A 150 6.93 2.24 22.58
N CYS A 151 6.61 1.17 23.32
CA CYS A 151 5.55 1.13 24.31
C CYS A 151 6.10 0.72 25.68
N GLY A 152 6.49 1.72 26.49
CA GLY A 152 7.00 1.53 27.85
C GLY A 152 5.92 1.20 28.88
N GLN A 153 5.04 0.23 28.65
CA GLN A 153 4.14 -0.32 29.69
C GLN A 153 3.80 -1.77 29.39
N GLU A 154 4.12 -2.64 30.33
CA GLU A 154 3.67 -4.03 30.38
C GLU A 154 2.13 -4.07 30.50
N SER A 155 1.45 -4.49 29.47
CA SER A 155 0.03 -4.84 29.57
C SER A 155 -0.13 -6.33 29.86
N VAL A 156 -0.49 -6.63 31.11
CA VAL A 156 -0.90 -7.96 31.57
C VAL A 156 -2.26 -8.28 30.91
N TRP A 157 -2.27 -9.26 30.02
CA TRP A 157 -3.53 -9.80 29.48
C TRP A 157 -3.96 -11.00 30.33
N THR A 158 -5.10 -10.88 30.99
CA THR A 158 -5.78 -11.99 31.65
C THR A 158 -6.58 -12.79 30.63
N GLU A 159 -6.55 -14.13 30.77
CA GLU A 159 -7.34 -15.08 30.01
C GLU A 159 -8.85 -14.91 30.28
N SER A 160 -9.54 -14.07 29.51
CA SER A 160 -11.01 -14.02 29.50
C SER A 160 -11.54 -13.48 28.15
N GLY A 161 -11.22 -14.19 27.08
CA GLY A 161 -11.58 -13.83 25.70
C GLY A 161 -12.71 -14.69 25.09
N GLU A 162 -13.52 -15.39 25.86
CA GLU A 162 -14.59 -16.25 25.31
C GLU A 162 -16.03 -15.77 25.55
N GLU A 163 -16.26 -14.51 25.92
CA GLU A 163 -17.62 -14.04 26.23
C GLU A 163 -18.01 -12.67 25.66
N ALA A 164 -17.82 -12.47 24.35
CA ALA A 164 -18.33 -11.26 23.68
C ALA A 164 -18.96 -11.52 22.29
N ALA A 165 -19.56 -12.70 22.10
CA ALA A 165 -20.29 -13.02 20.87
C ALA A 165 -21.81 -13.22 21.07
N ARG A 166 -22.40 -12.72 22.15
CA ARG A 166 -23.86 -12.76 22.35
C ARG A 166 -24.33 -11.54 23.14
N ALA A 167 -24.46 -10.39 22.51
CA ALA A 167 -25.42 -9.35 22.92
C ALA A 167 -25.52 -8.32 21.78
N ASP A 168 -26.32 -8.61 20.78
CA ASP A 168 -26.86 -7.62 19.88
C ASP A 168 -28.28 -7.31 20.34
N GLY A 169 -28.53 -6.04 20.67
CA GLY A 169 -29.82 -5.60 21.13
C GLY A 169 -29.81 -4.13 21.57
N GLN A 170 -30.04 -3.21 20.62
CA GLN A 170 -30.62 -1.88 20.83
C GLN A 170 -29.91 -0.86 21.74
N LYS A 171 -29.32 0.20 21.13
CA LYS A 171 -29.84 1.57 21.22
C LYS A 171 -29.02 2.55 20.38
N SER A 172 -29.71 3.22 19.47
CA SER A 172 -29.29 4.45 18.81
C SER A 172 -29.18 5.60 19.80
N ALA A 173 -28.12 6.39 19.74
CA ALA A 173 -28.16 7.84 20.00
C ALA A 173 -26.79 8.48 19.69
N ASP A 174 -26.85 9.48 18.84
CA ASP A 174 -25.97 10.61 18.59
C ASP A 174 -24.75 10.82 19.50
N LEU A 175 -23.60 11.05 18.84
CA LEU A 175 -22.69 12.13 19.21
C LEU A 175 -21.65 12.35 18.10
N ALA A 176 -21.76 13.49 17.41
CA ALA A 176 -20.70 14.08 16.63
C ALA A 176 -19.52 14.40 17.55
N GLY A 177 -18.35 13.87 17.24
CA GLY A 177 -17.12 14.18 17.94
C GLY A 177 -15.93 13.73 17.09
N ALA A 178 -15.06 14.68 16.72
CA ALA A 178 -13.78 14.41 16.09
C ALA A 178 -12.99 13.44 16.98
N GLY A 179 -13.03 12.15 16.65
CA GLY A 179 -12.39 11.07 17.40
C GLY A 179 -11.00 10.80 16.86
N SER A 180 -9.99 11.13 17.67
CA SER A 180 -8.67 10.53 17.61
C SER A 180 -8.81 9.01 17.53
N HIS A 181 -8.40 8.40 16.40
CA HIS A 181 -8.36 6.97 16.28
C HIS A 181 -7.29 6.42 17.22
N PRO A 182 -7.61 5.45 18.09
CA PRO A 182 -6.58 4.80 18.92
C PRO A 182 -5.62 4.05 18.01
N ALA A 183 -4.34 4.14 18.31
CA ALA A 183 -3.27 3.36 17.69
C ALA A 183 -3.57 1.85 17.85
N MET A 184 -4.13 1.23 16.82
CA MET A 184 -4.63 -0.15 16.89
C MET A 184 -3.55 -1.23 16.91
N LEU A 185 -2.30 -0.87 16.66
CA LEU A 185 -1.17 -1.81 16.66
C LEU A 185 -0.08 -1.45 17.69
N GLN A 186 -0.24 -0.37 18.45
CA GLN A 186 0.65 -0.08 19.57
C GLN A 186 0.45 -1.12 20.67
N GLY A 187 1.49 -1.91 20.90
CA GLY A 187 1.47 -2.96 21.94
C GLY A 187 1.14 -4.36 21.44
N PHE A 188 1.10 -4.57 20.12
CA PHE A 188 0.88 -5.90 19.57
C PHE A 188 2.16 -6.74 19.65
N VAL A 189 2.38 -7.40 20.78
CA VAL A 189 3.29 -8.54 20.90
C VAL A 189 2.47 -9.79 20.61
N PRO A 190 2.79 -10.58 19.56
CA PRO A 190 2.02 -11.78 19.27
C PRO A 190 2.27 -12.86 20.31
N SER A 191 1.42 -12.99 21.29
CA SER A 191 1.23 -14.29 21.90
C SER A 191 0.51 -15.18 20.89
N GLY A 192 1.29 -15.83 20.01
CA GLY A 192 0.91 -17.08 19.35
C GLY A 192 -0.16 -17.07 18.25
N ASN A 193 -0.77 -15.98 17.83
CA ASN A 193 -1.87 -16.06 16.85
C ASN A 193 -1.72 -15.14 15.63
N SER A 194 -0.99 -15.61 14.60
CA SER A 194 -0.81 -14.92 13.31
C SER A 194 -2.15 -14.55 12.63
N LYS A 195 -3.23 -15.26 12.91
CA LYS A 195 -4.58 -14.99 12.39
C LYS A 195 -5.11 -13.63 12.85
N ASN A 196 -4.79 -13.22 14.09
CA ASN A 196 -5.21 -11.91 14.60
C ASN A 196 -4.50 -10.77 13.87
N ILE A 197 -3.19 -10.89 13.60
CA ILE A 197 -2.42 -9.88 12.85
C ILE A 197 -2.99 -9.74 11.44
N THR A 198 -3.22 -10.85 10.77
CA THR A 198 -3.78 -10.87 9.41
C THR A 198 -5.15 -10.18 9.37
N TYR A 199 -6.03 -10.48 10.31
CA TYR A 199 -7.36 -9.87 10.38
C TYR A 199 -7.31 -8.38 10.73
N MET A 200 -6.49 -7.98 11.70
CA MET A 200 -6.31 -6.57 12.06
C MET A 200 -5.73 -5.77 10.91
N THR A 201 -4.74 -6.31 10.20
CA THR A 201 -4.21 -5.70 8.98
C THR A 201 -5.28 -5.58 7.89
N ALA A 202 -6.10 -6.61 7.69
CA ALA A 202 -7.20 -6.56 6.72
C ALA A 202 -8.19 -5.44 7.04
N LYS A 203 -8.55 -5.28 8.32
CA LYS A 203 -9.40 -4.15 8.77
C LYS A 203 -8.75 -2.80 8.53
N LEU A 204 -7.49 -2.65 8.92
CA LEU A 204 -6.72 -1.42 8.69
C LEU A 204 -6.70 -1.06 7.20
N VAL A 205 -6.40 -2.01 6.33
CA VAL A 205 -6.38 -1.80 4.87
C VAL A 205 -7.77 -1.45 4.35
N ALA A 206 -8.83 -2.11 4.83
CA ALA A 206 -10.21 -1.80 4.46
C ALA A 206 -10.61 -0.37 4.86
N ASP A 207 -10.21 0.07 6.06
CA ASP A 207 -10.45 1.43 6.55
C ASP A 207 -9.67 2.46 5.72
N VAL A 208 -8.38 2.21 5.41
CA VAL A 208 -7.58 3.08 4.54
C VAL A 208 -8.20 3.19 3.14
N ILE A 209 -8.63 2.07 2.54
CA ILE A 209 -9.32 2.11 1.24
C ILE A 209 -10.55 3.00 1.32
N ARG A 210 -11.40 2.83 2.33
CA ARG A 210 -12.59 3.67 2.51
C ARG A 210 -12.24 5.14 2.68
N ASP A 211 -11.25 5.47 3.53
CA ASP A 211 -10.87 6.85 3.85
C ASP A 211 -10.28 7.56 2.61
N VAL A 212 -9.52 6.85 1.78
CA VAL A 212 -8.85 7.41 0.59
C VAL A 212 -9.76 7.42 -0.64
N THR A 213 -10.58 6.37 -0.83
CA THR A 213 -11.34 6.17 -2.08
C THR A 213 -12.85 6.38 -1.93
N GLY A 214 -13.37 6.40 -0.72
CA GLY A 214 -14.81 6.37 -0.43
C GLY A 214 -15.46 4.99 -0.63
N ILE A 215 -14.71 3.96 -1.07
CA ILE A 215 -15.24 2.63 -1.35
C ILE A 215 -15.30 1.82 -0.06
N SER A 216 -16.49 1.35 0.31
CA SER A 216 -16.67 0.46 1.45
C SER A 216 -16.18 -0.95 1.14
N VAL A 217 -15.18 -1.40 1.88
CA VAL A 217 -14.60 -2.75 1.78
C VAL A 217 -14.99 -3.56 3.01
N ARG A 218 -15.53 -4.76 2.80
CA ARG A 218 -15.81 -5.72 3.88
C ARG A 218 -14.67 -6.72 4.01
N VAL A 219 -14.26 -7.01 5.25
CA VAL A 219 -13.33 -8.10 5.53
C VAL A 219 -14.12 -9.38 5.76
N ARG A 220 -13.87 -10.40 4.94
CA ARG A 220 -14.33 -11.77 5.23
C ARG A 220 -13.20 -12.52 5.92
N PRO A 221 -13.45 -13.09 7.10
CA PRO A 221 -12.41 -13.79 7.83
C PRO A 221 -11.76 -14.92 7.02
N VAL A 222 -10.44 -15.01 7.10
CA VAL A 222 -9.51 -14.32 8.00
C VAL A 222 -8.88 -13.09 7.30
N ASN A 223 -8.78 -13.03 5.99
CA ASN A 223 -7.80 -12.25 5.25
C ASN A 223 -8.31 -11.65 3.94
N ASP A 224 -9.57 -11.84 3.58
CA ASP A 224 -10.10 -11.47 2.28
C ASP A 224 -10.84 -10.12 2.30
N LEU A 225 -10.57 -9.29 1.30
CA LEU A 225 -11.19 -7.97 1.09
C LEU A 225 -12.26 -8.06 0.00
N TYR A 226 -13.47 -7.58 0.28
CA TYR A 226 -14.62 -7.65 -0.63
C TYR A 226 -15.29 -6.29 -0.85
N VAL A 227 -15.66 -6.03 -2.10
CA VAL A 227 -16.62 -4.98 -2.48
C VAL A 227 -17.85 -5.71 -3.04
N GLY A 228 -19.01 -5.53 -2.41
CA GLY A 228 -20.17 -6.37 -2.70
C GLY A 228 -19.84 -7.85 -2.49
N GLU A 229 -20.05 -8.66 -3.52
CA GLU A 229 -19.77 -10.10 -3.52
C GLU A 229 -18.45 -10.46 -4.22
N LYS A 230 -17.69 -9.46 -4.69
CA LYS A 230 -16.43 -9.67 -5.41
C LYS A 230 -15.25 -9.50 -4.48
N LYS A 231 -14.30 -10.45 -4.52
CA LYS A 231 -13.02 -10.35 -3.82
C LYS A 231 -12.12 -9.37 -4.57
N VAL A 232 -11.75 -8.27 -3.89
CA VAL A 232 -10.89 -7.23 -4.45
C VAL A 232 -9.47 -7.27 -3.89
N GLY A 233 -9.20 -8.11 -2.90
CA GLY A 233 -7.87 -8.22 -2.32
C GLY A 233 -7.77 -9.27 -1.24
N GLY A 234 -6.58 -9.36 -0.65
CA GLY A 234 -6.29 -10.25 0.47
C GLY A 234 -4.99 -9.89 1.18
N ILE A 235 -4.88 -10.34 2.41
CA ILE A 235 -3.71 -10.17 3.26
C ILE A 235 -3.08 -11.53 3.54
N LEU A 236 -1.76 -11.63 3.43
CA LEU A 236 -1.00 -12.83 3.74
C LEU A 236 0.13 -12.50 4.72
N THR A 237 0.03 -13.03 5.93
CA THR A 237 1.05 -12.84 6.96
C THR A 237 1.88 -14.11 7.10
N GLU A 238 3.20 -13.96 7.02
CA GLU A 238 4.17 -15.02 7.22
C GLU A 238 5.19 -14.57 8.27
N ALA A 239 5.68 -15.51 9.08
CA ALA A 239 6.56 -15.23 10.20
C ALA A 239 7.75 -16.17 10.22
N GLY A 240 8.87 -15.69 10.76
CA GLY A 240 10.03 -16.52 11.10
C GLY A 240 10.38 -16.37 12.57
N SER A 241 10.58 -17.50 13.20
CA SER A 241 11.00 -17.57 14.61
C SER A 241 12.41 -18.12 14.72
N ASP A 242 13.12 -17.75 15.78
CA ASP A 242 14.37 -18.36 16.16
C ASP A 242 14.13 -19.82 16.54
N PHE A 243 14.99 -20.71 16.03
CA PHE A 243 14.81 -22.15 16.24
C PHE A 243 15.06 -22.57 17.69
N ASP A 244 16.00 -21.90 18.36
CA ASP A 244 16.43 -22.29 19.70
C ASP A 244 15.52 -21.68 20.78
N THR A 245 15.12 -20.42 20.59
CA THR A 245 14.30 -19.69 21.57
C THR A 245 12.81 -19.70 21.29
N GLY A 246 12.42 -19.99 20.05
CA GLY A 246 11.04 -19.86 19.58
C GLY A 246 10.56 -18.41 19.42
N GLU A 247 11.42 -17.43 19.70
CA GLU A 247 11.07 -16.02 19.59
C GLU A 247 10.85 -15.58 18.15
N LEU A 248 9.81 -14.78 17.94
CA LEU A 248 9.50 -14.20 16.64
C LEU A 248 10.58 -13.21 16.21
N GLN A 249 11.31 -13.52 15.14
CA GLN A 249 12.37 -12.66 14.61
C GLN A 249 11.88 -11.64 13.61
N TRP A 250 10.96 -12.03 12.76
CA TRP A 250 10.39 -11.16 11.74
C TRP A 250 8.98 -11.61 11.34
N LEU A 251 8.24 -10.65 10.81
CA LEU A 251 6.93 -10.81 10.23
C LEU A 251 6.94 -10.17 8.84
N VAL A 252 6.37 -10.84 7.86
CA VAL A 252 6.11 -10.29 6.52
C VAL A 252 4.62 -10.22 6.31
N ILE A 253 4.13 -9.02 6.09
CA ILE A 253 2.72 -8.72 5.85
C ILE A 253 2.55 -8.43 4.36
N GLY A 254 2.02 -9.39 3.61
CA GLY A 254 1.68 -9.25 2.20
C GLY A 254 0.28 -8.69 2.02
N ILE A 255 0.16 -7.72 1.13
CA ILE A 255 -1.09 -7.02 0.79
C ILE A 255 -1.25 -7.07 -0.73
N GLY A 256 -2.32 -7.72 -1.20
CA GLY A 256 -2.72 -7.75 -2.59
C GLY A 256 -4.07 -7.06 -2.78
N ILE A 257 -4.14 -6.06 -3.66
CA ILE A 257 -5.38 -5.32 -3.96
C ILE A 257 -5.52 -5.19 -5.48
N ASN A 258 -6.65 -5.62 -6.02
CA ASN A 258 -7.04 -5.35 -7.39
C ASN A 258 -7.62 -3.93 -7.46
N VAL A 259 -6.89 -3.00 -8.05
CA VAL A 259 -7.31 -1.58 -8.09
C VAL A 259 -8.12 -1.31 -9.35
N SER A 260 -7.54 -1.47 -10.53
CA SER A 260 -8.16 -1.16 -11.82
C SER A 260 -8.07 -2.31 -12.83
N THR A 261 -7.91 -3.55 -12.35
CA THR A 261 -7.90 -4.74 -13.21
C THR A 261 -9.30 -4.95 -13.82
N PRO A 262 -9.44 -4.92 -15.14
CA PRO A 262 -10.73 -5.15 -15.81
C PRO A 262 -11.28 -6.55 -15.54
N ALA A 263 -12.58 -6.70 -15.55
CA ALA A 263 -13.25 -7.98 -15.22
C ALA A 263 -12.86 -9.11 -16.18
N ASP A 264 -12.66 -8.81 -17.46
CA ASP A 264 -12.27 -9.77 -18.50
C ASP A 264 -10.79 -10.19 -18.42
N ALA A 265 -9.94 -9.41 -17.74
CA ALA A 265 -8.55 -9.76 -17.50
C ALA A 265 -8.38 -10.89 -16.46
N PHE A 266 -9.39 -11.14 -15.62
CA PHE A 266 -9.33 -12.25 -14.67
C PHE A 266 -9.49 -13.60 -15.39
N PRO A 267 -8.71 -14.64 -15.03
CA PRO A 267 -8.92 -16.02 -15.48
C PRO A 267 -10.37 -16.47 -15.29
N ALA A 268 -10.87 -17.29 -16.21
CA ALA A 268 -12.27 -17.73 -16.23
C ALA A 268 -12.71 -18.35 -14.90
N GLU A 269 -11.78 -19.10 -14.25
CA GLU A 269 -12.03 -19.85 -13.01
C GLU A 269 -12.29 -18.94 -11.80
N ILE A 270 -11.82 -17.67 -11.84
CA ILE A 270 -11.98 -16.72 -10.73
C ILE A 270 -12.83 -15.50 -11.08
N ARG A 271 -13.14 -15.26 -12.37
CA ARG A 271 -13.84 -14.07 -12.88
C ARG A 271 -15.17 -13.80 -12.19
N GLU A 272 -15.90 -14.85 -11.87
CA GLU A 272 -17.18 -14.76 -11.18
C GLU A 272 -17.05 -14.18 -9.75
N ARG A 273 -15.95 -14.46 -9.07
CA ARG A 273 -15.70 -14.10 -7.66
C ARG A 273 -14.66 -13.01 -7.44
N ALA A 274 -13.80 -12.76 -8.43
CA ALA A 274 -12.81 -11.68 -8.38
C ALA A 274 -13.40 -10.35 -8.84
N GLY A 275 -12.86 -9.26 -8.33
CA GLY A 275 -13.20 -7.91 -8.73
C GLY A 275 -12.08 -6.94 -8.43
N SER A 276 -12.32 -5.67 -8.73
CA SER A 276 -11.40 -4.55 -8.50
C SER A 276 -12.12 -3.40 -7.79
N LEU A 277 -11.38 -2.49 -7.20
CA LEU A 277 -11.94 -1.27 -6.60
C LEU A 277 -12.61 -0.41 -7.68
N TYR A 278 -12.00 -0.33 -8.87
CA TYR A 278 -12.47 0.40 -10.04
C TYR A 278 -12.54 -0.54 -11.24
N PRO A 279 -13.63 -1.30 -11.38
CA PRO A 279 -13.76 -2.32 -12.42
C PRO A 279 -13.87 -1.77 -13.84
N ASP A 280 -14.20 -0.49 -13.99
CA ASP A 280 -14.22 0.27 -15.24
C ASP A 280 -12.84 0.87 -15.61
N GLY A 281 -11.83 0.69 -14.76
CA GLY A 281 -10.47 1.21 -14.95
C GLY A 281 -10.30 2.69 -14.62
N HIS A 282 -11.36 3.41 -14.22
CA HIS A 282 -11.31 4.84 -13.91
C HIS A 282 -11.07 5.08 -12.42
N ALA A 283 -9.83 4.90 -11.97
CA ALA A 283 -9.45 5.16 -10.59
C ALA A 283 -9.47 6.67 -10.29
N LEU A 284 -10.15 7.07 -9.21
CA LEU A 284 -10.20 8.45 -8.72
C LEU A 284 -8.94 8.84 -7.94
N VAL A 285 -8.21 7.85 -7.43
CA VAL A 285 -6.95 8.00 -6.70
C VAL A 285 -5.87 7.17 -7.39
N THR A 286 -4.61 7.60 -7.26
CA THR A 286 -3.48 6.84 -7.80
C THR A 286 -3.11 5.68 -6.88
N ARG A 287 -2.49 4.64 -7.43
CA ARG A 287 -1.93 3.55 -6.63
C ARG A 287 -0.85 4.04 -5.67
N ASN A 288 -0.05 5.04 -6.07
CA ASN A 288 0.94 5.67 -5.18
C ASN A 288 0.30 6.28 -3.93
N GLU A 289 -0.81 7.00 -4.08
CA GLU A 289 -1.55 7.60 -2.98
C GLU A 289 -2.10 6.54 -2.01
N LEU A 290 -2.71 5.48 -2.55
CA LEU A 290 -3.27 4.39 -1.74
C LEU A 290 -2.17 3.57 -1.04
N VAL A 291 -1.07 3.26 -1.74
CA VAL A 291 0.10 2.57 -1.16
C VAL A 291 0.72 3.40 -0.05
N ALA A 292 0.90 4.71 -0.27
CA ALA A 292 1.47 5.58 0.75
C ALA A 292 0.59 5.66 2.00
N ALA A 293 -0.73 5.77 1.84
CA ALA A 293 -1.66 5.78 2.96
C ALA A 293 -1.63 4.46 3.77
N ILE A 294 -1.51 3.32 3.07
CA ILE A 294 -1.36 2.01 3.72
C ILE A 294 -0.04 1.94 4.50
N ILE A 295 1.08 2.34 3.87
CA ILE A 295 2.41 2.35 4.51
C ILE A 295 2.40 3.23 5.77
N SER A 296 1.93 4.47 5.66
CA SER A 296 1.84 5.38 6.81
C SER A 296 1.06 4.74 7.95
N ARG A 297 -0.14 4.23 7.67
CA ARG A 297 -0.99 3.63 8.71
C ARG A 297 -0.37 2.36 9.33
N LEU A 298 0.41 1.58 8.55
CA LEU A 298 1.09 0.37 9.06
C LEU A 298 2.36 0.68 9.86
N LEU A 299 3.05 1.78 9.55
CA LEU A 299 4.35 2.10 10.18
C LEU A 299 4.21 3.11 11.33
N GLU A 300 3.14 3.91 11.37
CA GLU A 300 2.81 4.81 12.48
C GLU A 300 2.19 4.07 13.69
N THR A 301 1.92 2.80 13.53
CA THR A 301 1.41 1.87 14.55
C THR A 301 2.55 0.97 15.01
#